data_d408c3b3bb5044d7646fa230dcf22845
#
_entry.id   d408c3b3bb5044d7646fa230dcf22845
#
_cell.length_a   1.000
_cell.length_b   1.000
_cell.length_c   1.000
_cell.angle_alpha   90.00
_cell.angle_beta   90.00
_cell.angle_gamma   90.00
#
_symmetry.space_group_name_H-M   'P 1'
#
loop_
_entity.id
_entity.type
_entity.pdbx_description
1 polymer ?
#
loop_
_entity_poly.entity_id
_entity_poly.type
_entity_poly.pdbx_seq_one_letter_code
_entity_poly.pdbx_strand_id
1 'polypeptide(L)'
;LKWQNQKDAVTLLTFKNIISNGTIHENLEDDLESLIINLKSKKEWLHSQKIDDLLDYFNSLGNYWKNSTSGNFGNNLKHISEFLSRENLAKELKISLRGNFLVLDDFVQLFDDSEFLYHTQPRGISVHWIAGNVDVLGIFSVVQALLTKNLCLIKAPHDYSLLKKLILSFKEVSTEKIAGKDLLNCITLVYVDRNDLSNQEILSKNADIRIAWGGEEAVSTILSLKKNFFTEDIIFGPKYSYAILDSEFLKDNLKNAAQRLA
;
A
#
# COMPACT_ATOMS: atom_id res chain seq x y z
N LEU A 1 41.50 30.13 27.66
CA LEU A 1 40.27 29.34 27.84
C LEU A 1 39.64 29.12 26.47
N LYS A 2 39.97 27.96 25.85
CA LYS A 2 39.37 27.48 24.61
C LYS A 2 38.02 26.81 24.95
N TRP A 3 36.95 27.40 24.53
CA TRP A 3 35.65 26.72 24.46
C TRP A 3 35.64 25.85 23.19
N GLN A 4 35.79 24.56 23.35
CA GLN A 4 35.51 23.58 22.30
C GLN A 4 33.99 23.43 22.25
N ASN A 5 33.38 24.04 21.22
CA ASN A 5 32.02 23.68 20.81
C ASN A 5 32.05 22.29 20.18
N GLN A 6 31.78 21.27 20.96
CA GLN A 6 31.29 19.99 20.45
C GLN A 6 29.85 20.22 20.01
N LYS A 7 29.66 20.56 18.75
CA LYS A 7 28.37 20.34 18.08
C LYS A 7 28.28 18.85 17.88
N ASP A 8 27.51 18.17 18.71
CA ASP A 8 27.02 16.84 18.43
C ASP A 8 26.26 16.93 17.10
N ALA A 9 26.90 16.49 16.01
CA ALA A 9 26.26 16.28 14.74
C ALA A 9 25.27 15.13 14.95
N VAL A 10 24.01 15.46 15.22
CA VAL A 10 22.92 14.49 15.10
C VAL A 10 22.93 14.05 13.65
N THR A 11 23.51 12.88 13.40
CA THR A 11 23.43 12.24 12.09
C THR A 11 21.95 11.98 11.82
N LEU A 12 21.34 12.85 11.03
CA LEU A 12 19.96 12.65 10.55
C LEU A 12 19.96 11.36 9.75
N LEU A 13 19.27 10.37 10.29
CA LEU A 13 19.11 9.09 9.61
C LEU A 13 18.32 9.30 8.33
N THR A 14 18.95 9.08 7.20
CA THR A 14 18.34 9.22 5.88
C THR A 14 17.56 7.98 5.46
N PHE A 15 17.87 6.81 6.06
CA PHE A 15 17.25 5.53 5.81
C PHE A 15 17.00 4.77 7.12
N LYS A 16 15.87 4.06 7.20
CA LYS A 16 15.52 3.16 8.30
C LYS A 16 14.67 1.99 7.80
N ASN A 17 15.08 0.76 8.11
CA ASN A 17 14.21 -0.41 8.01
C ASN A 17 13.21 -0.39 9.19
N ILE A 18 11.92 -0.46 8.90
CA ILE A 18 10.86 -0.43 9.92
C ILE A 18 10.26 -1.82 10.10
N ILE A 19 9.90 -2.46 8.99
CA ILE A 19 9.35 -3.82 8.95
C ILE A 19 9.96 -4.56 7.77
N SER A 20 10.56 -5.72 8.03
CA SER A 20 10.92 -6.69 7.00
C SER A 20 10.86 -8.09 7.59
N ASN A 21 10.64 -9.12 6.76
CA ASN A 21 10.48 -10.51 7.20
C ASN A 21 9.47 -10.68 8.35
N GLY A 22 8.37 -9.94 8.32
CA GLY A 22 7.32 -10.00 9.34
C GLY A 22 7.72 -9.47 10.73
N THR A 23 8.87 -8.82 10.87
CA THR A 23 9.40 -8.33 12.14
C THR A 23 9.68 -6.83 12.11
N ILE A 24 9.65 -6.19 13.30
CA ILE A 24 10.04 -4.80 13.50
C ILE A 24 11.55 -4.76 13.67
N HIS A 25 12.20 -3.82 13.00
CA HIS A 25 13.62 -3.53 13.16
C HIS A 25 13.81 -2.20 13.89
N GLU A 26 14.57 -2.24 14.97
CA GLU A 26 14.92 -1.05 15.76
C GLU A 26 16.32 -0.54 15.41
N ASN A 27 17.13 -1.36 14.79
CA ASN A 27 18.52 -1.07 14.42
C ASN A 27 18.67 -0.86 12.92
N LEU A 28 19.64 -0.04 12.55
CA LEU A 28 19.82 0.64 11.27
C LEU A 28 20.85 0.00 10.34
N GLU A 29 21.25 -1.25 10.61
CA GLU A 29 22.37 -1.89 9.90
C GLU A 29 21.98 -2.60 8.59
N ASP A 30 20.68 -2.63 8.25
CA ASP A 30 20.23 -3.27 7.03
C ASP A 30 20.47 -2.37 5.80
N ASP A 31 21.13 -2.93 4.81
CA ASP A 31 21.25 -2.34 3.49
C ASP A 31 19.94 -2.51 2.69
N LEU A 32 19.49 -1.45 2.01
CA LEU A 32 18.23 -1.45 1.26
C LEU A 32 18.21 -2.51 0.14
N GLU A 33 19.35 -2.77 -0.51
CA GLU A 33 19.45 -3.78 -1.57
C GLU A 33 19.24 -5.18 -0.99
N SER A 34 19.82 -5.47 0.18
CA SER A 34 19.62 -6.74 0.89
C SER A 34 18.17 -6.96 1.28
N LEU A 35 17.46 -5.92 1.74
CA LEU A 35 16.02 -5.98 2.03
C LEU A 35 15.20 -6.31 0.78
N ILE A 36 15.54 -5.72 -0.36
CA ILE A 36 14.88 -5.98 -1.64
C ILE A 36 15.10 -7.42 -2.09
N ILE A 37 16.33 -7.94 -1.99
CA ILE A 37 16.65 -9.33 -2.32
C ILE A 37 15.84 -10.29 -1.46
N ASN A 38 15.77 -10.01 -0.16
CA ASN A 38 14.99 -10.81 0.77
C ASN A 38 13.49 -10.78 0.42
N LEU A 39 12.92 -9.60 0.15
CA LEU A 39 11.54 -9.47 -0.29
C LEU A 39 11.28 -10.28 -1.57
N LYS A 40 12.17 -10.21 -2.56
CA LYS A 40 12.08 -10.99 -3.82
C LYS A 40 11.97 -12.50 -3.57
N SER A 41 12.60 -13.02 -2.51
CA SER A 41 12.54 -14.45 -2.18
C SER A 41 11.15 -14.95 -1.79
N LYS A 42 10.19 -14.05 -1.50
CA LYS A 42 8.81 -14.38 -1.12
C LYS A 42 7.86 -14.48 -2.33
N LYS A 43 8.36 -14.18 -3.53
CA LYS A 43 7.58 -14.14 -4.77
C LYS A 43 6.82 -15.43 -5.03
N GLU A 44 7.51 -16.57 -5.02
CA GLU A 44 6.91 -17.85 -5.38
C GLU A 44 5.81 -18.26 -4.40
N TRP A 45 6.02 -18.00 -3.10
CA TRP A 45 4.99 -18.24 -2.10
C TRP A 45 3.72 -17.44 -2.38
N LEU A 46 3.85 -16.11 -2.62
CA LEU A 46 2.69 -15.25 -2.88
C LEU A 46 1.99 -15.63 -4.18
N HIS A 47 2.74 -15.98 -5.22
CA HIS A 47 2.18 -16.42 -6.51
C HIS A 47 1.39 -17.73 -6.40
N SER A 48 1.79 -18.63 -5.50
CA SER A 48 1.09 -19.90 -5.29
C SER A 48 -0.23 -19.78 -4.54
N GLN A 49 -0.48 -18.63 -3.86
CA GLN A 49 -1.74 -18.43 -3.14
C GLN A 49 -2.91 -18.28 -4.11
N LYS A 50 -4.05 -18.90 -3.80
CA LYS A 50 -5.27 -18.73 -4.58
C LYS A 50 -5.94 -17.40 -4.25
N ILE A 51 -6.52 -16.75 -5.26
CA ILE A 51 -7.19 -15.46 -5.08
C ILE A 51 -8.35 -15.55 -4.07
N ASP A 52 -9.07 -16.67 -4.07
CA ASP A 52 -10.16 -16.90 -3.11
C ASP A 52 -9.65 -16.96 -1.67
N ASP A 53 -8.49 -17.59 -1.42
CA ASP A 53 -7.87 -17.66 -0.09
C ASP A 53 -7.39 -16.26 0.37
N LEU A 54 -6.87 -15.44 -0.55
CA LEU A 54 -6.50 -14.05 -0.26
C LEU A 54 -7.74 -13.19 0.07
N LEU A 55 -8.84 -13.36 -0.66
CA LEU A 55 -10.11 -12.67 -0.38
C LEU A 55 -10.63 -13.03 1.01
N ASP A 56 -10.61 -14.30 1.40
CA ASP A 56 -11.02 -14.76 2.72
C ASP A 56 -10.13 -14.22 3.84
N TYR A 57 -8.82 -14.16 3.58
CA TYR A 57 -7.86 -13.58 4.52
C TYR A 57 -8.15 -12.09 4.74
N PHE A 58 -8.30 -11.30 3.68
CA PHE A 58 -8.56 -9.85 3.82
C PHE A 58 -9.92 -9.56 4.46
N ASN A 59 -10.94 -10.36 4.16
CA ASN A 59 -12.22 -10.27 4.85
C ASN A 59 -12.07 -10.52 6.35
N SER A 60 -11.27 -11.52 6.74
CA SER A 60 -10.99 -11.81 8.15
C SER A 60 -10.20 -10.69 8.82
N LEU A 61 -9.23 -10.08 8.10
CA LEU A 61 -8.48 -8.92 8.57
C LEU A 61 -9.39 -7.70 8.78
N GLY A 62 -10.30 -7.42 7.84
CA GLY A 62 -11.31 -6.37 7.98
C GLY A 62 -12.20 -6.58 9.23
N ASN A 63 -12.65 -7.81 9.46
CA ASN A 63 -13.43 -8.17 10.64
C ASN A 63 -12.62 -8.01 11.94
N TYR A 64 -11.34 -8.36 11.93
CA TYR A 64 -10.44 -8.14 13.06
C TYR A 64 -10.35 -6.64 13.40
N TRP A 65 -10.15 -5.78 12.42
CA TRP A 65 -10.10 -4.33 12.65
C TRP A 65 -11.42 -3.75 13.13
N LYS A 66 -12.55 -4.20 12.58
CA LYS A 66 -13.89 -3.76 12.99
C LYS A 66 -14.19 -4.10 14.45
N ASN A 67 -13.71 -5.26 14.92
CA ASN A 67 -13.99 -5.78 16.26
C ASN A 67 -12.92 -5.37 17.29
N SER A 68 -11.81 -4.82 16.87
CA SER A 68 -10.75 -4.33 17.77
C SER A 68 -11.23 -3.11 18.55
N THR A 69 -11.82 -3.36 19.73
CA THR A 69 -12.39 -2.34 20.66
C THR A 69 -11.34 -1.50 21.38
N SER A 70 -10.08 -1.89 21.32
CA SER A 70 -8.99 -1.06 21.86
C SER A 70 -8.83 0.19 20.99
N GLY A 71 -9.11 1.37 21.53
CA GLY A 71 -9.16 2.69 20.90
C GLY A 71 -7.91 3.15 20.12
N ASN A 72 -7.13 2.22 19.61
CA ASN A 72 -5.89 2.45 18.88
C ASN A 72 -6.12 2.73 17.39
N PHE A 73 -7.30 2.48 16.84
CA PHE A 73 -7.52 2.56 15.40
C PHE A 73 -8.55 3.60 14.95
N GLY A 74 -9.36 4.17 15.86
CA GLY A 74 -10.32 5.25 15.55
C GLY A 74 -11.47 4.86 14.60
N ASN A 75 -12.42 5.80 14.42
CA ASN A 75 -13.61 5.61 13.55
C ASN A 75 -13.27 5.41 12.06
N ASN A 76 -12.09 5.84 11.63
CA ASN A 76 -11.67 5.75 10.23
C ASN A 76 -11.50 4.31 9.73
N LEU A 77 -11.29 3.33 10.63
CA LEU A 77 -11.15 1.93 10.25
C LEU A 77 -12.46 1.23 9.87
N LYS A 78 -13.61 1.78 10.25
CA LYS A 78 -14.89 1.19 9.86
C LYS A 78 -15.03 1.12 8.34
N HIS A 79 -14.71 2.21 7.65
CA HIS A 79 -14.78 2.26 6.18
C HIS A 79 -13.75 1.36 5.51
N ILE A 80 -12.54 1.23 6.10
CA ILE A 80 -11.54 0.28 5.59
C ILE A 80 -12.02 -1.16 5.78
N SER A 81 -12.60 -1.48 6.93
CA SER A 81 -13.13 -2.82 7.22
C SER A 81 -14.25 -3.21 6.24
N GLU A 82 -15.12 -2.27 5.91
CA GLU A 82 -16.18 -2.46 4.91
C GLU A 82 -15.59 -2.68 3.51
N PHE A 83 -14.56 -1.92 3.14
CA PHE A 83 -13.83 -2.12 1.88
C PHE A 83 -13.20 -3.52 1.79
N LEU A 84 -12.62 -4.02 2.87
CA LEU A 84 -11.99 -5.34 2.93
C LEU A 84 -12.98 -6.51 2.94
N SER A 85 -14.29 -6.27 2.93
CA SER A 85 -15.24 -7.36 2.83
C SER A 85 -15.02 -8.17 1.55
N ARG A 86 -15.15 -9.50 1.64
CA ARG A 86 -14.97 -10.40 0.48
C ARG A 86 -15.82 -9.96 -0.71
N GLU A 87 -17.06 -9.53 -0.45
CA GLU A 87 -17.98 -9.09 -1.49
C GLU A 87 -17.45 -7.86 -2.24
N ASN A 88 -16.98 -6.84 -1.52
CA ASN A 88 -16.45 -5.62 -2.12
C ASN A 88 -15.17 -5.89 -2.91
N LEU A 89 -14.21 -6.62 -2.31
CA LEU A 89 -12.97 -6.97 -2.99
C LEU A 89 -13.20 -7.82 -4.24
N ALA A 90 -14.10 -8.81 -4.17
CA ALA A 90 -14.46 -9.62 -5.33
C ALA A 90 -15.15 -8.79 -6.42
N LYS A 91 -15.99 -7.80 -6.04
CA LYS A 91 -16.62 -6.88 -6.98
C LYS A 91 -15.58 -5.99 -7.66
N GLU A 92 -14.64 -5.41 -6.91
CA GLU A 92 -13.54 -4.60 -7.46
C GLU A 92 -12.68 -5.41 -8.45
N LEU A 93 -12.32 -6.64 -8.08
CA LEU A 93 -11.56 -7.52 -8.97
C LEU A 93 -12.36 -7.89 -10.24
N LYS A 94 -13.66 -8.17 -10.13
CA LYS A 94 -14.50 -8.44 -11.30
C LYS A 94 -14.54 -7.24 -12.26
N ILE A 95 -14.70 -6.03 -11.72
CA ILE A 95 -14.70 -4.81 -12.53
C ILE A 95 -13.35 -4.63 -13.22
N SER A 96 -12.24 -4.78 -12.48
CA SER A 96 -10.89 -4.54 -12.97
C SER A 96 -10.40 -5.61 -13.95
N LEU A 97 -10.87 -6.87 -13.80
CA LEU A 97 -10.42 -8.04 -14.55
C LEU A 97 -11.49 -8.59 -15.51
N ARG A 98 -12.34 -7.70 -16.01
CA ARG A 98 -13.32 -8.02 -17.08
C ARG A 98 -14.29 -9.16 -16.73
N GLY A 99 -14.67 -9.25 -15.46
CA GLY A 99 -15.70 -10.17 -14.98
C GLY A 99 -15.19 -11.46 -14.35
N ASN A 100 -13.99 -11.90 -14.64
CA ASN A 100 -13.45 -13.14 -14.09
C ASN A 100 -12.08 -12.95 -13.44
N PHE A 101 -12.06 -12.84 -12.11
CA PHE A 101 -10.81 -12.66 -11.36
C PHE A 101 -9.99 -13.95 -11.18
N LEU A 102 -10.53 -15.12 -11.53
CA LEU A 102 -9.76 -16.38 -11.54
C LEU A 102 -8.62 -16.34 -12.56
N VAL A 103 -8.63 -15.36 -13.48
CA VAL A 103 -7.50 -15.05 -14.37
C VAL A 103 -6.19 -14.79 -13.62
N LEU A 104 -6.25 -14.47 -12.32
CA LEU A 104 -5.08 -14.30 -11.43
C LEU A 104 -4.48 -15.66 -10.99
N ASP A 105 -5.23 -16.75 -11.12
CA ASP A 105 -4.83 -18.07 -10.66
C ASP A 105 -4.52 -19.05 -11.77
N ASP A 106 -5.22 -18.90 -12.91
CA ASP A 106 -5.17 -19.88 -14.00
C ASP A 106 -5.58 -19.27 -15.33
N PHE A 107 -5.44 -20.04 -16.38
CA PHE A 107 -5.96 -19.72 -17.71
C PHE A 107 -7.50 -19.84 -17.72
N VAL A 108 -8.17 -18.75 -17.98
CA VAL A 108 -9.64 -18.67 -18.02
C VAL A 108 -10.13 -17.98 -19.29
N GLN A 109 -11.33 -18.30 -19.70
CA GLN A 109 -12.04 -17.59 -20.74
C GLN A 109 -12.61 -16.28 -20.15
N LEU A 110 -12.34 -15.16 -20.80
CA LEU A 110 -12.86 -13.83 -20.39
C LEU A 110 -14.04 -13.34 -21.22
N PHE A 111 -14.21 -13.91 -22.42
CA PHE A 111 -15.27 -13.53 -23.36
C PHE A 111 -15.96 -14.79 -23.87
N ASP A 112 -17.28 -14.81 -23.88
CA ASP A 112 -18.09 -15.97 -24.20
C ASP A 112 -17.80 -16.58 -25.59
N ASP A 113 -17.46 -15.73 -26.56
CA ASP A 113 -17.18 -16.13 -27.95
C ASP A 113 -15.67 -16.28 -28.26
N SER A 114 -14.81 -16.25 -27.23
CA SER A 114 -13.36 -16.31 -27.40
C SER A 114 -12.84 -17.74 -27.30
N GLU A 115 -12.08 -18.19 -28.31
CA GLU A 115 -11.27 -19.41 -28.22
C GLU A 115 -10.00 -19.21 -27.38
N PHE A 116 -9.69 -17.96 -26.96
CA PHE A 116 -8.49 -17.64 -26.21
C PHE A 116 -8.71 -17.75 -24.72
N LEU A 117 -7.72 -18.32 -24.04
CA LEU A 117 -7.61 -18.32 -22.60
C LEU A 117 -6.64 -17.22 -22.13
N TYR A 118 -6.97 -16.60 -21.03
CA TYR A 118 -6.21 -15.49 -20.45
C TYR A 118 -5.72 -15.88 -19.07
N HIS A 119 -4.47 -15.53 -18.78
CA HIS A 119 -3.89 -15.63 -17.43
C HIS A 119 -3.10 -14.35 -17.13
N THR A 120 -3.40 -13.70 -16.03
CA THR A 120 -2.75 -12.47 -15.61
C THR A 120 -1.58 -12.78 -14.69
N GLN A 121 -0.37 -12.40 -15.10
CA GLN A 121 0.83 -12.58 -14.30
C GLN A 121 1.11 -11.34 -13.46
N PRO A 122 1.48 -11.50 -12.16
CA PRO A 122 1.95 -10.39 -11.34
C PRO A 122 3.26 -9.83 -11.92
N ARG A 123 3.44 -8.52 -11.82
CA ARG A 123 4.66 -7.89 -12.33
C ARG A 123 5.88 -8.16 -11.46
N GLY A 124 5.72 -8.20 -10.14
CA GLY A 124 6.81 -8.44 -9.21
C GLY A 124 6.76 -7.54 -7.98
N ILE A 125 7.70 -6.59 -7.83
CA ILE A 125 7.72 -5.65 -6.71
C ILE A 125 6.97 -4.37 -7.08
N SER A 126 5.94 -4.05 -6.29
CA SER A 126 5.33 -2.73 -6.27
C SER A 126 6.01 -1.88 -5.19
N VAL A 127 6.59 -0.75 -5.59
CA VAL A 127 7.14 0.24 -4.66
C VAL A 127 6.13 1.36 -4.48
N HIS A 128 5.76 1.62 -3.22
CA HIS A 128 4.71 2.56 -2.85
C HIS A 128 5.31 3.78 -2.16
N TRP A 129 5.20 4.96 -2.75
CA TRP A 129 5.45 6.24 -2.09
C TRP A 129 4.13 6.76 -1.54
N ILE A 130 3.96 6.64 -0.22
CA ILE A 130 2.70 6.99 0.46
C ILE A 130 2.71 8.45 0.90
N ALA A 131 1.63 9.18 0.63
CA ALA A 131 1.43 10.55 1.10
C ALA A 131 1.23 10.60 2.62
N GLY A 132 1.82 11.60 3.27
CA GLY A 132 1.80 11.71 4.73
C GLY A 132 0.49 12.22 5.34
N ASN A 133 -0.48 12.63 4.53
CA ASN A 133 -1.73 13.22 5.00
C ASN A 133 -2.91 12.24 5.10
N VAL A 134 -2.78 11.01 4.58
CA VAL A 134 -3.83 9.99 4.61
C VAL A 134 -3.24 8.60 4.76
N ASP A 135 -2.97 8.19 6.00
CA ASP A 135 -2.38 6.89 6.35
C ASP A 135 -3.15 5.68 5.80
N VAL A 136 -4.47 5.84 5.73
CA VAL A 136 -5.41 4.81 5.25
C VAL A 136 -5.18 4.44 3.78
N LEU A 137 -4.80 5.40 2.93
CA LEU A 137 -4.55 5.15 1.51
C LEU A 137 -3.41 4.16 1.30
N GLY A 138 -2.42 4.17 2.18
CA GLY A 138 -1.32 3.21 2.14
C GLY A 138 -1.80 1.76 2.24
N ILE A 139 -2.76 1.49 3.11
CA ILE A 139 -3.32 0.14 3.28
C ILE A 139 -4.12 -0.31 2.06
N PHE A 140 -4.95 0.54 1.46
CA PHE A 140 -5.65 0.21 0.22
C PHE A 140 -4.67 -0.20 -0.88
N SER A 141 -3.61 0.60 -1.05
CA SER A 141 -2.58 0.34 -2.05
C SER A 141 -1.87 -1.02 -1.84
N VAL A 142 -1.56 -1.35 -0.58
CA VAL A 142 -0.94 -2.63 -0.19
C VAL A 142 -1.88 -3.81 -0.45
N VAL A 143 -3.14 -3.70 -0.04
CA VAL A 143 -4.14 -4.77 -0.24
C VAL A 143 -4.34 -5.08 -1.73
N GLN A 144 -4.48 -4.04 -2.56
CA GLN A 144 -4.64 -4.21 -4.01
C GLN A 144 -3.41 -4.86 -4.66
N ALA A 145 -2.20 -4.47 -4.23
CA ALA A 145 -0.97 -5.08 -4.72
C ALA A 145 -0.86 -6.55 -4.32
N LEU A 146 -1.16 -6.91 -3.07
CA LEU A 146 -1.14 -8.30 -2.61
C LEU A 146 -2.24 -9.16 -3.24
N LEU A 147 -3.45 -8.65 -3.46
CA LEU A 147 -4.50 -9.34 -4.20
C LEU A 147 -4.10 -9.65 -5.65
N THR A 148 -3.34 -8.78 -6.27
CA THR A 148 -2.75 -9.01 -7.60
C THR A 148 -1.38 -9.70 -7.55
N LYS A 149 -1.06 -10.30 -6.39
CA LYS A 149 0.12 -11.12 -6.12
C LYS A 149 1.46 -10.41 -6.34
N ASN A 150 1.49 -9.07 -6.18
CA ASN A 150 2.70 -8.29 -6.19
C ASN A 150 3.25 -8.10 -4.78
N LEU A 151 4.57 -8.20 -4.62
CA LEU A 151 5.27 -7.91 -3.38
C LEU A 151 5.23 -6.40 -3.10
N CYS A 152 5.17 -6.01 -1.84
CA CYS A 152 5.04 -4.61 -1.44
C CYS A 152 6.31 -4.09 -0.76
N LEU A 153 6.95 -3.10 -1.36
CA LEU A 153 8.00 -2.30 -0.75
C LEU A 153 7.46 -0.88 -0.53
N ILE A 154 7.32 -0.47 0.72
CA ILE A 154 6.62 0.76 1.07
C ILE A 154 7.63 1.77 1.62
N LYS A 155 7.74 2.90 0.94
CA LYS A 155 8.42 4.08 1.47
C LYS A 155 7.43 4.84 2.35
N ALA A 156 7.65 4.77 3.66
CA ALA A 156 6.82 5.40 4.67
C ALA A 156 6.83 6.92 4.59
N PRO A 157 5.73 7.62 4.93
CA PRO A 157 5.73 9.04 5.22
C PRO A 157 6.50 9.35 6.50
N HIS A 158 6.64 10.62 6.86
CA HIS A 158 7.34 11.03 8.09
C HIS A 158 6.64 10.48 9.35
N ASP A 159 5.32 10.62 9.46
CA ASP A 159 4.53 9.91 10.45
C ASP A 159 3.94 8.65 9.82
N TYR A 160 4.44 7.52 10.24
CA TYR A 160 4.02 6.19 9.78
C TYR A 160 3.45 5.32 10.91
N SER A 161 3.14 5.91 12.04
CA SER A 161 2.76 5.18 13.26
C SER A 161 1.50 4.34 13.06
N LEU A 162 0.47 4.88 12.43
CA LEU A 162 -0.76 4.15 12.10
C LEU A 162 -0.52 3.11 11.01
N LEU A 163 0.15 3.46 9.92
CA LEU A 163 0.47 2.54 8.82
C LEU A 163 1.27 1.34 9.34
N LYS A 164 2.29 1.57 10.18
CA LYS A 164 3.06 0.52 10.85
C LYS A 164 2.17 -0.43 11.66
N LYS A 165 1.25 0.12 12.47
CA LYS A 165 0.32 -0.69 13.28
C LYS A 165 -0.59 -1.54 12.40
N LEU A 166 -1.14 -0.96 11.33
CA LEU A 166 -2.02 -1.66 10.41
C LEU A 166 -1.30 -2.80 9.68
N ILE A 167 -0.09 -2.57 9.19
CA ILE A 167 0.71 -3.61 8.54
C ILE A 167 1.04 -4.72 9.54
N LEU A 168 1.48 -4.38 10.75
CA LEU A 168 1.81 -5.40 11.76
C LEU A 168 0.61 -6.24 12.19
N SER A 169 -0.60 -5.71 12.11
CA SER A 169 -1.80 -6.45 12.48
C SER A 169 -2.14 -7.60 11.52
N PHE A 170 -1.51 -7.66 10.35
CA PHE A 170 -1.65 -8.80 9.44
C PHE A 170 -1.33 -10.13 10.14
N LYS A 171 -0.27 -10.18 10.95
CA LYS A 171 0.12 -11.40 11.68
C LYS A 171 -0.90 -11.87 12.74
N GLU A 172 -1.82 -11.00 13.16
CA GLU A 172 -2.84 -11.32 14.18
C GLU A 172 -4.01 -12.12 13.61
N VAL A 173 -4.06 -12.26 12.29
CA VAL A 173 -5.12 -12.96 11.57
C VAL A 173 -4.53 -14.15 10.80
N SER A 174 -5.23 -15.26 10.83
CA SER A 174 -4.92 -16.42 9.99
C SER A 174 -6.23 -17.10 9.58
N THR A 175 -6.25 -17.64 8.37
CA THR A 175 -7.30 -18.53 7.88
C THR A 175 -6.76 -19.97 7.83
N GLU A 176 -7.58 -20.92 7.40
CA GLU A 176 -7.12 -22.31 7.21
C GLU A 176 -6.01 -22.43 6.15
N LYS A 177 -5.96 -21.49 5.20
CA LYS A 177 -5.06 -21.52 4.02
C LYS A 177 -3.92 -20.55 4.12
N ILE A 178 -4.13 -19.36 4.71
CA ILE A 178 -3.13 -18.28 4.77
C ILE A 178 -2.85 -17.94 6.23
N ALA A 179 -1.62 -18.10 6.65
CA ALA A 179 -1.13 -17.52 7.88
C ALA A 179 -0.74 -16.05 7.62
N GLY A 180 -1.29 -15.11 8.39
CA GLY A 180 -1.01 -13.68 8.18
C GLY A 180 0.45 -13.30 8.37
N LYS A 181 1.19 -14.06 9.15
CA LYS A 181 2.65 -13.94 9.27
C LYS A 181 3.35 -14.13 7.91
N ASP A 182 2.91 -15.10 7.11
CA ASP A 182 3.52 -15.40 5.82
C ASP A 182 3.18 -14.30 4.80
N LEU A 183 1.95 -13.79 4.84
CA LEU A 183 1.56 -12.64 4.01
C LEU A 183 2.31 -11.36 4.43
N LEU A 184 2.54 -11.16 5.72
CA LEU A 184 3.34 -10.04 6.23
C LEU A 184 4.79 -10.10 5.72
N ASN A 185 5.35 -11.29 5.48
CA ASN A 185 6.68 -11.45 4.89
C ASN A 185 6.76 -10.92 3.44
N CYS A 186 5.63 -10.74 2.76
CA CYS A 186 5.55 -10.16 1.42
C CYS A 186 5.53 -8.61 1.43
N ILE A 187 5.69 -8.00 2.61
CA ILE A 187 5.66 -6.55 2.82
C ILE A 187 6.97 -6.11 3.48
N THR A 188 7.60 -5.10 2.92
CA THR A 188 8.73 -4.39 3.54
C THR A 188 8.35 -2.91 3.67
N LEU A 189 8.48 -2.36 4.89
CA LEU A 189 8.22 -0.96 5.20
C LEU A 189 9.54 -0.29 5.57
N VAL A 190 9.92 0.75 4.82
CA VAL A 190 11.15 1.51 5.06
C VAL A 190 10.85 3.01 5.15
N TYR A 191 11.62 3.73 5.95
CA TYR A 191 11.70 5.18 5.87
C TYR A 191 12.92 5.57 5.03
N VAL A 192 12.70 6.46 4.07
CA VAL A 192 13.76 7.09 3.27
C VAL A 192 13.48 8.59 3.27
N ASP A 193 14.46 9.39 3.67
CA ASP A 193 14.32 10.85 3.63
C ASP A 193 14.08 11.34 2.19
N ARG A 194 13.28 12.39 2.05
CA ARG A 194 12.96 12.94 0.72
C ARG A 194 14.18 13.45 -0.04
N ASN A 195 15.23 13.86 0.68
CA ASN A 195 16.46 14.38 0.11
C ASN A 195 17.52 13.30 -0.13
N ASP A 196 17.27 12.07 0.33
CA ASP A 196 18.14 10.92 0.08
C ASP A 196 17.88 10.34 -1.32
N LEU A 197 18.37 11.05 -2.33
CA LEU A 197 18.15 10.66 -3.73
C LEU A 197 18.80 9.32 -4.06
N SER A 198 19.87 8.92 -3.37
CA SER A 198 20.54 7.63 -3.58
C SER A 198 19.61 6.47 -3.27
N ASN A 199 19.04 6.44 -2.05
CA ASN A 199 18.10 5.39 -1.64
C ASN A 199 16.77 5.49 -2.40
N GLN A 200 16.31 6.70 -2.75
CA GLN A 200 15.14 6.87 -3.61
C GLN A 200 15.35 6.26 -5.01
N GLU A 201 16.55 6.42 -5.60
CA GLU A 201 16.88 5.78 -6.88
C GLU A 201 16.99 4.25 -6.75
N ILE A 202 17.50 3.70 -5.65
CA ILE A 202 17.54 2.25 -5.40
C ILE A 202 16.11 1.70 -5.38
N LEU A 203 15.18 2.34 -4.66
CA LEU A 203 13.76 1.99 -4.65
C LEU A 203 13.19 1.98 -6.07
N SER A 204 13.41 3.07 -6.82
CA SER A 204 12.85 3.26 -8.16
C SER A 204 13.39 2.25 -9.18
N LYS A 205 14.70 1.95 -9.15
CA LYS A 205 15.33 0.99 -10.07
C LYS A 205 14.92 -0.45 -9.81
N ASN A 206 14.56 -0.78 -8.57
CA ASN A 206 14.13 -2.13 -8.20
C ASN A 206 12.61 -2.34 -8.28
N ALA A 207 11.85 -1.30 -8.64
CA ALA A 207 10.41 -1.38 -8.83
C ALA A 207 10.05 -1.99 -10.19
N ASP A 208 9.14 -2.96 -10.18
CA ASP A 208 8.42 -3.39 -11.38
C ASP A 208 7.17 -2.50 -11.59
N ILE A 209 6.61 -1.98 -10.48
CA ILE A 209 5.54 -0.98 -10.46
C ILE A 209 5.92 0.11 -9.46
N ARG A 210 5.86 1.38 -9.87
CA ARG A 210 5.96 2.53 -8.96
C ARG A 210 4.57 3.10 -8.71
N ILE A 211 4.16 3.13 -7.45
CA ILE A 211 2.86 3.66 -7.03
C ILE A 211 3.12 4.93 -6.22
N ALA A 212 2.77 6.08 -6.76
CA ALA A 212 3.02 7.36 -6.13
C ALA A 212 1.73 8.07 -5.72
N TRP A 213 1.60 8.33 -4.43
CA TRP A 213 0.54 9.13 -3.81
C TRP A 213 1.11 10.45 -3.32
N GLY A 214 0.61 11.56 -3.83
CA GLY A 214 1.09 12.86 -3.35
C GLY A 214 0.66 14.05 -4.17
N GLY A 215 1.09 15.23 -3.73
CA GLY A 215 0.94 16.48 -4.49
C GLY A 215 1.89 16.52 -5.69
N GLU A 216 1.76 17.55 -6.50
CA GLU A 216 2.49 17.74 -7.76
C GLU A 216 4.01 17.64 -7.59
N GLU A 217 4.57 18.31 -6.58
CA GLU A 217 6.02 18.31 -6.31
C GLU A 217 6.54 16.89 -6.01
N ALA A 218 5.84 16.16 -5.12
CA ALA A 218 6.24 14.80 -4.73
C ALA A 218 6.17 13.83 -5.93
N VAL A 219 5.08 13.89 -6.69
CA VAL A 219 4.89 13.05 -7.88
C VAL A 219 5.95 13.36 -8.93
N SER A 220 6.20 14.63 -9.22
CA SER A 220 7.24 15.05 -10.19
C SER A 220 8.62 14.57 -9.77
N THR A 221 8.94 14.65 -8.48
CA THR A 221 10.21 14.14 -7.96
C THR A 221 10.33 12.62 -8.19
N ILE A 222 9.28 11.85 -7.88
CA ILE A 222 9.30 10.38 -8.08
C ILE A 222 9.41 10.04 -9.56
N LEU A 223 8.70 10.75 -10.43
CA LEU A 223 8.75 10.52 -11.87
C LEU A 223 10.14 10.82 -12.47
N SER A 224 10.89 11.76 -11.89
CA SER A 224 12.26 12.11 -12.32
C SER A 224 13.31 11.07 -11.91
N LEU A 225 13.01 10.17 -10.96
CA LEU A 225 13.94 9.12 -10.56
C LEU A 225 14.17 8.12 -11.69
N LYS A 226 15.41 7.65 -11.82
CA LYS A 226 15.74 6.61 -12.80
C LYS A 226 14.98 5.33 -12.49
N LYS A 227 14.45 4.68 -13.52
CA LYS A 227 13.72 3.42 -13.44
C LYS A 227 14.17 2.45 -14.53
N ASN A 228 13.82 1.17 -14.38
CA ASN A 228 14.00 0.19 -15.45
C ASN A 228 13.00 0.44 -16.59
N PHE A 229 13.36 -0.01 -17.78
CA PHE A 229 12.56 0.20 -19.00
C PHE A 229 11.13 -0.34 -18.89
N PHE A 230 10.95 -1.49 -18.23
CA PHE A 230 9.64 -2.14 -18.09
C PHE A 230 8.85 -1.72 -16.84
N THR A 231 9.39 -0.81 -16.02
CA THR A 231 8.69 -0.32 -14.83
C THR A 231 7.49 0.53 -15.22
N GLU A 232 6.31 0.17 -14.68
CA GLU A 232 5.07 0.93 -14.86
C GLU A 232 4.87 1.95 -13.74
N ASP A 233 4.27 3.08 -14.08
CA ASP A 233 3.93 4.14 -13.12
C ASP A 233 2.42 4.21 -12.91
N ILE A 234 1.96 4.09 -11.65
CA ILE A 234 0.59 4.32 -11.21
C ILE A 234 0.59 5.56 -10.32
N ILE A 235 0.04 6.65 -10.84
CA ILE A 235 0.14 7.96 -10.20
C ILE A 235 -1.20 8.43 -9.67
N PHE A 236 -1.25 8.66 -8.36
CA PHE A 236 -2.36 9.30 -7.67
C PHE A 236 -1.95 10.71 -7.26
N GLY A 237 -1.92 11.59 -8.26
CA GLY A 237 -1.57 13.00 -8.11
C GLY A 237 -2.71 13.84 -7.52
N PRO A 238 -2.52 15.16 -7.46
CA PRO A 238 -3.51 16.08 -6.92
C PRO A 238 -4.84 15.96 -7.68
N LYS A 239 -5.94 15.99 -6.93
CA LYS A 239 -7.32 16.01 -7.44
C LYS A 239 -7.99 17.27 -6.94
N TYR A 240 -8.84 17.85 -7.79
CA TYR A 240 -9.71 18.94 -7.40
C TYR A 240 -11.11 18.40 -7.18
N SER A 241 -11.71 18.74 -6.06
CA SER A 241 -13.13 18.48 -5.76
C SER A 241 -13.88 19.79 -5.74
N TYR A 242 -15.09 19.78 -6.30
CA TYR A 242 -15.99 20.92 -6.23
C TYR A 242 -17.41 20.44 -5.97
N ALA A 243 -18.20 21.29 -5.32
CA ALA A 243 -19.62 21.06 -5.13
C ALA A 243 -20.40 22.17 -5.84
N ILE A 244 -21.46 21.81 -6.52
CA ILE A 244 -22.42 22.76 -7.10
C ILE A 244 -23.64 22.77 -6.19
N LEU A 245 -23.97 23.94 -5.69
CA LEU A 245 -25.11 24.16 -4.80
C LEU A 245 -26.09 25.12 -5.48
N ASP A 246 -27.37 24.73 -5.49
CA ASP A 246 -28.45 25.59 -5.93
C ASP A 246 -28.66 26.74 -4.93
N SER A 247 -28.68 27.98 -5.44
CA SER A 247 -28.81 29.18 -4.61
C SER A 247 -30.20 29.29 -3.91
N GLU A 248 -31.23 28.75 -4.52
CA GLU A 248 -32.56 28.73 -3.93
C GLU A 248 -32.63 27.70 -2.79
N PHE A 249 -32.06 26.53 -3.00
CA PHE A 249 -31.94 25.51 -1.96
C PHE A 249 -31.18 26.02 -0.72
N LEU A 250 -30.13 26.84 -0.92
CA LEU A 250 -29.33 27.37 0.17
C LEU A 250 -30.06 28.36 1.06
N LYS A 251 -31.08 29.11 0.55
CA LYS A 251 -31.81 30.13 1.31
C LYS A 251 -32.41 29.55 2.60
N ASP A 252 -32.99 28.33 2.51
CA ASP A 252 -33.67 27.68 3.61
C ASP A 252 -32.91 26.51 4.24
N ASN A 253 -31.78 26.08 3.63
CA ASN A 253 -31.08 24.85 3.98
C ASN A 253 -29.56 25.04 4.23
N LEU A 254 -29.09 26.26 4.49
CA LEU A 254 -27.66 26.56 4.61
C LEU A 254 -26.94 25.66 5.63
N LYS A 255 -27.57 25.44 6.80
CA LYS A 255 -26.98 24.61 7.86
C LYS A 255 -26.87 23.14 7.47
N ASN A 256 -27.88 22.61 6.79
CA ASN A 256 -27.92 21.24 6.30
C ASN A 256 -26.91 21.05 5.15
N ALA A 257 -26.82 22.01 4.24
CA ALA A 257 -25.83 22.00 3.16
C ALA A 257 -24.40 22.00 3.72
N ALA A 258 -24.10 22.83 4.72
CA ALA A 258 -22.80 22.87 5.36
C ALA A 258 -22.43 21.53 6.04
N GLN A 259 -23.40 20.89 6.73
CA GLN A 259 -23.18 19.58 7.35
C GLN A 259 -22.92 18.45 6.35
N ARG A 260 -23.44 18.57 5.13
CA ARG A 260 -23.23 17.57 4.05
C ARG A 260 -21.93 17.76 3.29
N LEU A 261 -21.34 18.95 3.38
CA LEU A 261 -20.07 19.30 2.73
C LEU A 261 -18.84 19.10 3.64
N ALA A 262 -19.06 19.10 4.96
CA ALA A 262 -18.01 18.85 5.95
C ALA A 262 -17.76 17.36 6.15
#